data_723a787a2c6aad02d1557b167b775582
#
_entry.id   723a787a2c6aad02d1557b167b775582
#
_cell.length_a   1.000
_cell.length_b   1.000
_cell.length_c   1.000
_cell.angle_alpha   90.00
_cell.angle_beta   90.00
_cell.angle_gamma   90.00
#
_symmetry.space_group_name_H-M   'P 1'
#
loop_
_entity.id
_entity.type
_entity.pdbx_description
1 polymer ?
#
loop_
_entity_poly.entity_id
_entity_poly.type
_entity_poly.pdbx_seq_one_letter_code
_entity_poly.pdbx_strand_id
1 'polypeptide(L)'
;MKLPIYMDNHATTPVDPRVFEAMKPYFTNVFGNSASRNHSFGWEAEEATEKARKQIAAIIGATAKEIVFTSGATESNNLAIKGVAEMYAEKGNHIITAATEHKAVLDTCKRLEKDGVRVTYLAVQQNGLVDLDQLRDAITDKTILITIMYANNEIGVLQPVAEIGRLAKERGVLFHTDATQAVGKVPVDVIKDNVDLMSISAHKMYGPKGVGALYVRRRNPRVQLTAQIDGGGHERGMRSGTLNVPGIVGLGEACALAKAEMAEETKRLEYLRDKMKDRLLASLDEVYINGTMEHRLPNNLNISFAYVEGESLLMGINDIAVSSGSACTSATLEPSYVLKALGAGDDLAHSSIRFGLGRFNTEEEVDYVTAKVIDVVKKLRELSPLYEMHKEGIDLTKVQWTAH
;
A
#
# COMPACT_ATOMS: atom_id res chain seq x y z
N MET A 1 7.63 17.90 22.42
CA MET A 1 6.76 17.26 21.42
C MET A 1 6.11 18.35 20.57
N LYS A 2 6.03 18.17 19.24
CA LYS A 2 5.41 19.14 18.32
C LYS A 2 4.03 18.62 17.89
N LEU A 3 3.01 19.48 17.93
CA LEU A 3 1.66 19.18 17.44
C LEU A 3 1.41 19.85 16.07
N PRO A 4 0.57 19.26 15.19
CA PRO A 4 -0.03 17.93 15.33
C PRO A 4 1.01 16.80 15.18
N ILE A 5 0.78 15.65 15.85
CA ILE A 5 1.58 14.43 15.68
C ILE A 5 1.13 13.73 14.41
N TYR A 6 2.08 13.35 13.55
CA TYR A 6 1.78 12.67 12.30
C TYR A 6 1.89 11.15 12.44
N MET A 7 0.76 10.45 12.36
CA MET A 7 0.65 9.00 12.37
C MET A 7 -0.19 8.48 11.20
N ASP A 8 -0.05 9.10 10.02
CA ASP A 8 -0.71 8.67 8.79
C ASP A 8 0.31 8.28 7.69
N ASN A 9 1.39 7.60 8.09
CA ASN A 9 2.49 7.23 7.18
C ASN A 9 2.08 6.19 6.10
N HIS A 10 0.89 5.61 6.18
CA HIS A 10 0.31 4.81 5.10
C HIS A 10 -0.31 5.65 3.98
N ALA A 11 -0.76 6.88 4.27
CA ALA A 11 -1.23 7.81 3.24
C ALA A 11 -0.05 8.41 2.47
N THR A 12 0.94 8.92 3.16
CA THR A 12 2.23 9.42 2.59
C THR A 12 3.25 9.56 3.72
N THR A 13 4.53 9.62 3.38
CA THR A 13 5.59 9.93 4.34
C THR A 13 6.22 11.29 4.02
N PRO A 14 6.83 11.98 4.99
CA PRO A 14 7.72 13.08 4.69
C PRO A 14 8.92 12.56 3.88
N VAL A 15 9.53 13.43 3.08
CA VAL A 15 10.80 13.08 2.43
C VAL A 15 11.90 13.09 3.50
N ASP A 16 12.70 12.02 3.54
CA ASP A 16 13.87 11.96 4.43
C ASP A 16 14.83 13.10 4.07
N PRO A 17 15.37 13.87 5.03
CA PRO A 17 16.32 14.94 4.75
C PRO A 17 17.52 14.49 3.91
N ARG A 18 18.02 13.27 4.10
CA ARG A 18 19.12 12.69 3.32
C ARG A 18 18.72 12.48 1.87
N VAL A 19 17.48 12.02 1.63
CA VAL A 19 16.90 11.87 0.29
C VAL A 19 16.77 13.24 -0.39
N PHE A 20 16.27 14.24 0.34
CA PHE A 20 16.11 15.60 -0.18
C PHE A 20 17.48 16.20 -0.59
N GLU A 21 18.50 16.08 0.24
CA GLU A 21 19.85 16.56 -0.10
C GLU A 21 20.45 15.83 -1.31
N ALA A 22 20.18 14.52 -1.46
CA ALA A 22 20.61 13.77 -2.65
C ALA A 22 19.92 14.24 -3.93
N MET A 23 18.65 14.65 -3.86
CA MET A 23 17.88 15.16 -5.00
C MET A 23 18.27 16.57 -5.43
N LYS A 24 18.60 17.43 -4.46
CA LYS A 24 18.76 18.88 -4.61
C LYS A 24 19.67 19.32 -5.77
N PRO A 25 20.86 18.72 -6.01
CA PRO A 25 21.72 19.12 -7.12
C PRO A 25 21.08 18.97 -8.50
N TYR A 26 20.15 18.00 -8.65
CA TYR A 26 19.54 17.67 -9.94
C TYR A 26 18.44 18.65 -10.37
N PHE A 27 18.07 19.62 -9.53
CA PHE A 27 17.14 20.68 -9.90
C PHE A 27 17.84 21.88 -10.55
N THR A 28 19.10 22.17 -10.17
CA THR A 28 19.77 23.42 -10.54
C THR A 28 21.16 23.25 -11.11
N ASN A 29 21.96 22.32 -10.61
CA ASN A 29 23.38 22.17 -10.95
C ASN A 29 23.59 21.05 -11.97
N VAL A 30 22.99 19.89 -11.77
CA VAL A 30 23.09 18.67 -12.59
C VAL A 30 21.75 18.40 -13.28
N PHE A 31 21.19 19.41 -13.93
CA PHE A 31 19.81 19.42 -14.47
C PHE A 31 19.67 18.77 -15.86
N GLY A 32 20.64 18.00 -16.30
CA GLY A 32 20.67 17.41 -17.64
C GLY A 32 19.51 16.43 -17.92
N ASN A 33 19.17 16.31 -19.20
CA ASN A 33 18.27 15.27 -19.66
C ASN A 33 19.05 13.97 -19.88
N SER A 34 18.69 12.89 -19.19
CA SER A 34 19.36 11.59 -19.29
C SER A 34 19.31 10.93 -20.68
N ALA A 35 18.47 11.45 -21.60
CA ALA A 35 18.44 11.01 -22.99
C ALA A 35 19.46 11.76 -23.88
N SER A 36 20.09 12.81 -23.41
CA SER A 36 21.08 13.59 -24.15
C SER A 36 22.46 12.91 -24.13
N ARG A 37 22.94 12.47 -25.28
CA ARG A 37 24.16 11.66 -25.40
C ARG A 37 25.42 12.42 -25.80
N ASN A 38 25.30 13.72 -26.13
CA ASN A 38 26.35 14.45 -26.78
C ASN A 38 27.13 15.43 -25.86
N HIS A 39 26.79 15.46 -24.55
CA HIS A 39 27.41 16.38 -23.60
C HIS A 39 27.35 15.88 -22.16
N SER A 40 28.21 16.39 -21.29
CA SER A 40 28.36 15.95 -19.90
C SER A 40 27.09 16.06 -19.07
N PHE A 41 26.27 17.08 -19.26
CA PHE A 41 24.98 17.22 -18.55
C PHE A 41 24.06 15.99 -18.72
N GLY A 42 24.01 15.47 -19.95
CA GLY A 42 23.23 14.26 -20.22
C GLY A 42 23.85 13.01 -19.59
N TRP A 43 25.17 12.87 -19.67
CA TRP A 43 25.88 11.72 -19.10
C TRP A 43 25.76 11.64 -17.59
N GLU A 44 25.90 12.78 -16.88
CA GLU A 44 25.72 12.86 -15.43
C GLU A 44 24.28 12.49 -15.01
N ALA A 45 23.27 12.94 -15.77
CA ALA A 45 21.88 12.59 -15.53
C ALA A 45 21.61 11.10 -15.82
N GLU A 46 22.20 10.53 -16.87
CA GLU A 46 22.11 9.10 -17.19
C GLU A 46 22.76 8.25 -16.09
N GLU A 47 23.96 8.61 -15.64
CA GLU A 47 24.66 7.95 -14.54
C GLU A 47 23.82 7.94 -13.25
N ALA A 48 23.22 9.08 -12.90
CA ALA A 48 22.37 9.22 -11.73
C ALA A 48 21.11 8.33 -11.81
N THR A 49 20.45 8.30 -12.98
CA THR A 49 19.26 7.44 -13.16
C THR A 49 19.63 5.96 -13.14
N GLU A 50 20.74 5.55 -13.73
CA GLU A 50 21.20 4.15 -13.68
C GLU A 50 21.67 3.73 -12.28
N LYS A 51 22.28 4.64 -11.49
CA LYS A 51 22.58 4.40 -10.07
C LYS A 51 21.29 4.14 -9.29
N ALA A 52 20.30 5.01 -9.44
CA ALA A 52 18.99 4.85 -8.78
C ALA A 52 18.31 3.54 -9.18
N ARG A 53 18.36 3.18 -10.46
CA ARG A 53 17.82 1.92 -10.97
C ARG A 53 18.45 0.69 -10.31
N LYS A 54 19.79 0.72 -10.08
CA LYS A 54 20.50 -0.33 -9.33
C LYS A 54 20.09 -0.39 -7.86
N GLN A 55 19.88 0.76 -7.20
CA GLN A 55 19.45 0.84 -5.81
C GLN A 55 18.04 0.26 -5.62
N ILE A 56 17.10 0.58 -6.54
CA ILE A 56 15.74 0.02 -6.54
C ILE A 56 15.79 -1.50 -6.78
N ALA A 57 16.54 -1.94 -7.77
CA ALA A 57 16.68 -3.37 -8.05
C ALA A 57 17.25 -4.14 -6.84
N ALA A 58 18.22 -3.56 -6.15
CA ALA A 58 18.89 -4.21 -5.02
C ALA A 58 18.00 -4.43 -3.80
N ILE A 59 16.98 -3.60 -3.55
CA ILE A 59 16.09 -3.78 -2.39
C ILE A 59 15.06 -4.89 -2.59
N ILE A 60 14.75 -5.24 -3.86
CA ILE A 60 13.76 -6.27 -4.21
C ILE A 60 14.37 -7.55 -4.79
N GLY A 61 15.70 -7.68 -4.81
CA GLY A 61 16.38 -8.86 -5.38
C GLY A 61 16.34 -8.95 -6.90
N ALA A 62 16.13 -7.83 -7.61
CA ALA A 62 16.06 -7.74 -9.07
C ALA A 62 17.38 -7.27 -9.70
N THR A 63 17.40 -7.21 -11.04
CA THR A 63 18.46 -6.54 -11.82
C THR A 63 18.00 -5.18 -12.30
N ALA A 64 18.92 -4.24 -12.50
CA ALA A 64 18.62 -2.89 -12.99
C ALA A 64 17.82 -2.89 -14.32
N LYS A 65 18.06 -3.87 -15.19
CA LYS A 65 17.36 -3.98 -16.48
C LYS A 65 15.87 -4.32 -16.36
N GLU A 66 15.42 -4.75 -15.19
CA GLU A 66 14.05 -5.14 -14.88
C GLU A 66 13.23 -3.99 -14.27
N ILE A 67 13.86 -2.84 -14.02
CA ILE A 67 13.19 -1.67 -13.45
C ILE A 67 12.73 -0.73 -14.58
N VAL A 68 11.50 -0.26 -14.51
CA VAL A 68 10.87 0.75 -15.39
C VAL A 68 10.40 1.90 -14.50
N PHE A 69 10.86 3.12 -14.77
CA PHE A 69 10.42 4.30 -14.00
C PHE A 69 9.03 4.74 -14.41
N THR A 70 8.24 5.14 -13.43
CA THR A 70 6.87 5.63 -13.56
C THR A 70 6.67 6.87 -12.69
N SER A 71 5.49 7.48 -12.74
CA SER A 71 5.13 8.62 -11.88
C SER A 71 4.63 8.19 -10.47
N GLY A 72 4.51 6.89 -10.22
CA GLY A 72 4.03 6.33 -8.96
C GLY A 72 3.33 4.99 -9.15
N ALA A 73 2.84 4.41 -8.04
CA ALA A 73 2.21 3.10 -8.06
C ALA A 73 0.95 3.04 -8.94
N THR A 74 0.16 4.10 -9.00
CA THR A 74 -1.05 4.13 -9.85
C THR A 74 -0.69 3.93 -11.32
N GLU A 75 0.34 4.62 -11.83
CA GLU A 75 0.83 4.39 -13.19
C GLU A 75 1.41 2.99 -13.34
N SER A 76 2.21 2.53 -12.36
CA SER A 76 2.79 1.18 -12.40
C SER A 76 1.72 0.09 -12.47
N ASN A 77 0.67 0.17 -11.65
CA ASN A 77 -0.46 -0.77 -11.65
C ASN A 77 -1.20 -0.74 -13.00
N ASN A 78 -1.47 0.44 -13.56
CA ASN A 78 -2.11 0.57 -14.87
C ASN A 78 -1.24 -0.01 -15.98
N LEU A 79 0.07 0.27 -15.99
CA LEU A 79 1.00 -0.27 -16.97
C LEU A 79 1.10 -1.80 -16.88
N ALA A 80 1.18 -2.36 -15.67
CA ALA A 80 1.22 -3.80 -15.46
C ALA A 80 -0.08 -4.47 -15.94
N ILE A 81 -1.23 -4.03 -15.43
CA ILE A 81 -2.51 -4.72 -15.64
C ILE A 81 -3.00 -4.53 -17.07
N LYS A 82 -3.04 -3.30 -17.57
CA LYS A 82 -3.47 -3.01 -18.94
C LYS A 82 -2.46 -3.53 -19.96
N GLY A 83 -1.17 -3.31 -19.71
CA GLY A 83 -0.10 -3.77 -20.59
C GLY A 83 -0.06 -5.29 -20.76
N VAL A 84 -0.36 -6.06 -19.70
CA VAL A 84 -0.54 -7.51 -19.78
C VAL A 84 -1.82 -7.87 -20.53
N ALA A 85 -2.96 -7.24 -20.17
CA ALA A 85 -4.25 -7.55 -20.81
C ALA A 85 -4.20 -7.39 -22.33
N GLU A 86 -3.56 -6.33 -22.81
CA GLU A 86 -3.40 -6.06 -24.25
C GLU A 86 -2.35 -6.99 -24.88
N MET A 87 -1.18 -7.17 -24.25
CA MET A 87 -0.07 -7.97 -24.82
C MET A 87 -0.42 -9.45 -24.94
N TYR A 88 -1.21 -9.97 -24.00
CA TYR A 88 -1.56 -11.39 -23.92
C TYR A 88 -3.01 -11.70 -24.30
N ALA A 89 -3.69 -10.78 -24.99
CA ALA A 89 -5.09 -10.91 -25.39
C ALA A 89 -5.39 -12.19 -26.20
N GLU A 90 -4.45 -12.64 -27.03
CA GLU A 90 -4.60 -13.90 -27.80
C GLU A 90 -4.52 -15.15 -26.91
N LYS A 91 -3.79 -15.08 -25.79
CA LYS A 91 -3.65 -16.18 -24.82
C LYS A 91 -4.91 -16.34 -23.97
N GLY A 92 -5.54 -15.24 -23.58
CA GLY A 92 -6.72 -15.25 -22.73
C GLY A 92 -7.19 -13.85 -22.36
N ASN A 93 -8.30 -13.78 -21.64
CA ASN A 93 -8.95 -12.53 -21.25
C ASN A 93 -9.44 -12.56 -19.80
N HIS A 94 -8.77 -13.33 -18.93
CA HIS A 94 -9.19 -13.45 -17.53
C HIS A 94 -8.09 -12.96 -16.59
N ILE A 95 -8.49 -12.10 -15.63
CA ILE A 95 -7.65 -11.55 -14.56
C ILE A 95 -8.26 -11.94 -13.22
N ILE A 96 -7.42 -12.32 -12.26
CA ILE A 96 -7.83 -12.58 -10.89
C ILE A 96 -7.23 -11.50 -9.99
N THR A 97 -8.03 -10.90 -9.11
CA THR A 97 -7.60 -9.90 -8.13
C THR A 97 -8.32 -10.10 -6.80
N ALA A 98 -7.95 -9.36 -5.74
CA ALA A 98 -8.64 -9.39 -4.46
C ALA A 98 -9.61 -8.21 -4.31
N ALA A 99 -10.71 -8.41 -3.60
CA ALA A 99 -11.71 -7.36 -3.35
C ALA A 99 -11.16 -6.20 -2.48
N THR A 100 -10.05 -6.41 -1.78
CA THR A 100 -9.41 -5.44 -0.88
C THR A 100 -8.23 -4.69 -1.51
N GLU A 101 -8.05 -4.79 -2.82
CA GLU A 101 -7.01 -4.06 -3.55
C GLU A 101 -7.17 -2.54 -3.47
N HIS A 102 -6.07 -1.82 -3.66
CA HIS A 102 -6.13 -0.37 -3.83
C HIS A 102 -6.97 0.01 -5.08
N LYS A 103 -7.64 1.17 -5.03
CA LYS A 103 -8.47 1.66 -6.16
C LYS A 103 -7.73 1.70 -7.49
N ALA A 104 -6.42 1.96 -7.51
CA ALA A 104 -5.60 1.91 -8.73
C ALA A 104 -5.60 0.54 -9.42
N VAL A 105 -5.86 -0.56 -8.70
CA VAL A 105 -6.03 -1.91 -9.24
C VAL A 105 -7.50 -2.16 -9.57
N LEU A 106 -8.40 -1.93 -8.60
CA LEU A 106 -9.84 -2.19 -8.77
C LEU A 106 -10.45 -1.42 -9.94
N ASP A 107 -10.17 -0.11 -10.04
CA ASP A 107 -10.75 0.73 -11.08
C ASP A 107 -10.12 0.43 -12.45
N THR A 108 -8.84 0.01 -12.48
CA THR A 108 -8.19 -0.49 -13.70
C THR A 108 -8.85 -1.79 -14.17
N CYS A 109 -9.12 -2.73 -13.27
CA CYS A 109 -9.85 -3.96 -13.59
C CYS A 109 -11.26 -3.66 -14.09
N LYS A 110 -12.02 -2.81 -13.39
CA LYS A 110 -13.38 -2.36 -13.84
C LYS A 110 -13.36 -1.68 -15.21
N ARG A 111 -12.27 -0.97 -15.54
CA ARG A 111 -12.13 -0.39 -16.89
C ARG A 111 -11.97 -1.50 -17.92
N LEU A 112 -11.12 -2.49 -17.67
CA LEU A 112 -10.89 -3.61 -18.58
C LEU A 112 -12.11 -4.50 -18.77
N GLU A 113 -12.99 -4.64 -17.77
CA GLU A 113 -14.28 -5.34 -17.91
C GLU A 113 -15.15 -4.71 -19.00
N LYS A 114 -15.13 -3.37 -19.14
CA LYS A 114 -15.83 -2.66 -20.22
C LYS A 114 -15.24 -2.96 -21.60
N ASP A 115 -13.99 -3.38 -21.64
CA ASP A 115 -13.27 -3.75 -22.85
C ASP A 115 -13.31 -5.28 -23.12
N GLY A 116 -14.15 -6.04 -22.37
CA GLY A 116 -14.39 -7.47 -22.57
C GLY A 116 -13.45 -8.42 -21.80
N VAL A 117 -12.62 -7.90 -20.89
CA VAL A 117 -11.82 -8.72 -19.99
C VAL A 117 -12.70 -9.22 -18.84
N ARG A 118 -12.63 -10.50 -18.52
CA ARG A 118 -13.29 -11.08 -17.36
C ARG A 118 -12.42 -10.90 -16.13
N VAL A 119 -12.99 -10.41 -15.03
CA VAL A 119 -12.26 -10.24 -13.75
C VAL A 119 -12.94 -11.06 -12.66
N THR A 120 -12.15 -11.85 -11.93
CA THR A 120 -12.59 -12.50 -10.69
C THR A 120 -12.01 -11.73 -9.51
N TYR A 121 -12.89 -11.22 -8.65
CA TYR A 121 -12.56 -10.55 -7.41
C TYR A 121 -12.66 -11.55 -6.27
N LEU A 122 -11.53 -12.03 -5.75
CA LEU A 122 -11.50 -12.94 -4.61
C LEU A 122 -11.96 -12.23 -3.34
N ALA A 123 -12.85 -12.87 -2.61
CA ALA A 123 -13.12 -12.47 -1.24
C ALA A 123 -11.88 -12.70 -0.36
N VAL A 124 -11.77 -11.94 0.72
CA VAL A 124 -10.77 -12.19 1.76
C VAL A 124 -11.46 -12.83 2.98
N GLN A 125 -10.69 -13.57 3.74
CA GLN A 125 -11.13 -14.10 5.03
C GLN A 125 -11.25 -12.96 6.06
N GLN A 126 -11.90 -13.20 7.18
CA GLN A 126 -12.05 -12.21 8.26
C GLN A 126 -10.71 -11.69 8.79
N ASN A 127 -9.65 -12.49 8.71
CA ASN A 127 -8.29 -12.10 9.06
C ASN A 127 -7.60 -11.22 7.99
N GLY A 128 -8.25 -10.97 6.85
CA GLY A 128 -7.76 -10.15 5.75
C GLY A 128 -6.89 -10.87 4.70
N LEU A 129 -6.65 -12.16 4.87
CA LEU A 129 -5.89 -12.96 3.90
C LEU A 129 -6.78 -13.47 2.76
N VAL A 130 -6.22 -13.58 1.56
CA VAL A 130 -6.85 -14.32 0.47
C VAL A 130 -6.82 -15.82 0.75
N ASP A 131 -7.87 -16.52 0.33
CA ASP A 131 -7.93 -17.98 0.40
C ASP A 131 -7.24 -18.58 -0.83
N LEU A 132 -6.16 -19.37 -0.59
CA LEU A 132 -5.36 -19.97 -1.66
C LEU A 132 -6.10 -21.08 -2.42
N ASP A 133 -7.06 -21.73 -1.81
CA ASP A 133 -7.87 -22.74 -2.49
C ASP A 133 -8.89 -22.06 -3.41
N GLN A 134 -9.56 -20.98 -2.97
CA GLN A 134 -10.38 -20.14 -3.85
C GLN A 134 -9.56 -19.56 -5.02
N LEU A 135 -8.34 -19.10 -4.77
CA LEU A 135 -7.45 -18.64 -5.85
C LEU A 135 -7.15 -19.77 -6.84
N ARG A 136 -6.83 -20.97 -6.36
CA ARG A 136 -6.53 -22.13 -7.21
C ARG A 136 -7.71 -22.50 -8.10
N ASP A 137 -8.92 -22.49 -7.55
CA ASP A 137 -10.15 -22.86 -8.24
C ASP A 137 -10.60 -21.78 -9.25
N ALA A 138 -10.23 -20.51 -9.00
CA ALA A 138 -10.51 -19.41 -9.92
C ALA A 138 -9.65 -19.41 -11.19
N ILE A 139 -8.47 -20.08 -11.16
CA ILE A 139 -7.57 -20.12 -12.31
C ILE A 139 -8.16 -21.00 -13.42
N THR A 140 -8.25 -20.45 -14.63
CA THR A 140 -8.73 -21.12 -15.84
C THR A 140 -7.66 -21.09 -16.93
N ASP A 141 -7.90 -21.79 -18.04
CA ASP A 141 -7.07 -21.75 -19.27
C ASP A 141 -7.01 -20.37 -19.94
N LYS A 142 -7.97 -19.48 -19.60
CA LYS A 142 -8.03 -18.10 -20.08
C LYS A 142 -7.40 -17.09 -19.10
N THR A 143 -6.91 -17.53 -17.93
CA THR A 143 -6.28 -16.65 -16.96
C THR A 143 -4.89 -16.23 -17.44
N ILE A 144 -4.67 -14.93 -17.58
CA ILE A 144 -3.40 -14.34 -18.03
C ILE A 144 -2.64 -13.62 -16.92
N LEU A 145 -3.36 -13.17 -15.87
CA LEU A 145 -2.77 -12.40 -14.78
C LEU A 145 -3.50 -12.69 -13.46
N ILE A 146 -2.69 -12.88 -12.43
CA ILE A 146 -3.10 -12.76 -11.03
C ILE A 146 -2.49 -11.44 -10.53
N THR A 147 -3.31 -10.55 -9.93
CA THR A 147 -2.85 -9.28 -9.35
C THR A 147 -3.38 -9.16 -7.93
N ILE A 148 -2.51 -9.35 -6.95
CA ILE A 148 -2.83 -9.31 -5.51
C ILE A 148 -1.74 -8.49 -4.82
N MET A 149 -2.17 -7.49 -4.03
CA MET A 149 -1.25 -6.61 -3.30
C MET A 149 -0.36 -7.38 -2.32
N TYR A 150 0.86 -6.90 -2.10
CA TYR A 150 1.78 -7.47 -1.13
C TYR A 150 1.32 -7.21 0.31
N ALA A 151 0.89 -5.97 0.56
CA ALA A 151 0.42 -5.52 1.86
C ALA A 151 -0.75 -4.54 1.72
N ASN A 152 -1.80 -4.73 2.49
CA ASN A 152 -2.96 -3.85 2.45
C ASN A 152 -2.65 -2.49 3.11
N ASN A 153 -3.06 -1.41 2.45
CA ASN A 153 -2.78 -0.03 2.88
C ASN A 153 -3.67 0.45 4.05
N GLU A 154 -4.75 -0.25 4.36
CA GLU A 154 -5.65 0.10 5.48
C GLU A 154 -5.38 -0.78 6.70
N ILE A 155 -5.51 -2.08 6.57
CA ILE A 155 -5.37 -3.03 7.67
C ILE A 155 -3.95 -3.56 7.87
N GLY A 156 -3.02 -3.23 6.98
CA GLY A 156 -1.61 -3.62 7.07
C GLY A 156 -1.32 -5.11 6.86
N VAL A 157 -2.31 -5.92 6.53
CA VAL A 157 -2.15 -7.37 6.36
C VAL A 157 -1.26 -7.68 5.18
N LEU A 158 -0.26 -8.53 5.40
CA LEU A 158 0.66 -9.08 4.40
C LEU A 158 0.04 -10.33 3.77
N GLN A 159 -0.11 -10.35 2.46
CA GLN A 159 -0.64 -11.50 1.73
C GLN A 159 0.43 -12.60 1.59
N PRO A 160 0.05 -13.87 1.42
CA PRO A 160 0.96 -15.00 1.22
C PRO A 160 1.57 -15.00 -0.20
N VAL A 161 2.38 -13.97 -0.50
CA VAL A 161 2.86 -13.64 -1.85
C VAL A 161 3.70 -14.76 -2.46
N ALA A 162 4.54 -15.43 -1.65
CA ALA A 162 5.37 -16.54 -2.12
C ALA A 162 4.53 -17.75 -2.58
N GLU A 163 3.45 -18.06 -1.85
CA GLU A 163 2.53 -19.13 -2.17
C GLU A 163 1.69 -18.79 -3.41
N ILE A 164 1.22 -17.53 -3.52
CA ILE A 164 0.51 -17.03 -4.69
C ILE A 164 1.41 -17.10 -5.92
N GLY A 165 2.66 -16.62 -5.81
CA GLY A 165 3.63 -16.66 -6.90
C GLY A 165 4.00 -18.09 -7.33
N ARG A 166 4.11 -19.00 -6.38
CA ARG A 166 4.32 -20.43 -6.68
C ARG A 166 3.14 -21.01 -7.45
N LEU A 167 1.91 -20.75 -7.00
CA LEU A 167 0.70 -21.22 -7.67
C LEU A 167 0.56 -20.63 -9.08
N ALA A 168 0.81 -19.33 -9.25
CA ALA A 168 0.79 -18.66 -10.55
C ALA A 168 1.79 -19.29 -11.51
N LYS A 169 3.02 -19.52 -11.06
CA LYS A 169 4.08 -20.15 -11.84
C LYS A 169 3.74 -21.60 -12.26
N GLU A 170 3.21 -22.40 -11.35
CA GLU A 170 2.77 -23.79 -11.63
C GLU A 170 1.68 -23.83 -12.72
N ARG A 171 0.83 -22.79 -12.78
CA ARG A 171 -0.25 -22.68 -13.75
C ARG A 171 0.13 -21.90 -15.03
N GLY A 172 1.36 -21.40 -15.11
CA GLY A 172 1.84 -20.61 -16.26
C GLY A 172 1.11 -19.27 -16.43
N VAL A 173 0.62 -18.69 -15.33
CA VAL A 173 -0.06 -17.41 -15.25
C VAL A 173 0.93 -16.36 -14.72
N LEU A 174 0.88 -15.12 -15.24
CA LEU A 174 1.71 -14.03 -14.74
C LEU A 174 1.21 -13.56 -13.37
N PHE A 175 2.15 -13.20 -12.48
CA PHE A 175 1.84 -12.66 -11.16
C PHE A 175 2.36 -11.23 -11.01
N HIS A 176 1.42 -10.31 -10.80
CA HIS A 176 1.66 -8.92 -10.41
C HIS A 176 1.32 -8.70 -8.94
N THR A 177 2.11 -7.90 -8.24
CA THR A 177 1.81 -7.45 -6.88
C THR A 177 2.00 -5.95 -6.74
N ASP A 178 1.04 -5.26 -6.15
CA ASP A 178 1.22 -3.90 -5.64
C ASP A 178 1.98 -3.98 -4.31
N ALA A 179 3.28 -3.72 -4.35
CA ALA A 179 4.16 -3.77 -3.18
C ALA A 179 4.42 -2.37 -2.57
N THR A 180 3.60 -1.40 -2.91
CA THR A 180 3.74 0.00 -2.49
C THR A 180 3.83 0.17 -0.97
N GLN A 181 3.11 -0.64 -0.22
CA GLN A 181 3.17 -0.61 1.25
C GLN A 181 4.24 -1.52 1.85
N ALA A 182 4.77 -2.48 1.08
CA ALA A 182 5.71 -3.49 1.57
C ALA A 182 7.18 -3.11 1.39
N VAL A 183 7.56 -2.62 0.18
CA VAL A 183 8.95 -2.29 -0.12
C VAL A 183 9.47 -1.22 0.84
N GLY A 184 10.62 -1.50 1.44
CA GLY A 184 11.25 -0.63 2.44
C GLY A 184 10.70 -0.77 3.88
N LYS A 185 9.74 -1.67 4.12
CA LYS A 185 9.18 -1.95 5.45
C LYS A 185 9.31 -3.40 5.86
N VAL A 186 9.27 -4.32 4.90
CA VAL A 186 9.50 -5.74 5.08
C VAL A 186 10.43 -6.27 3.98
N PRO A 187 11.15 -7.39 4.22
CA PRO A 187 11.96 -8.01 3.19
C PRO A 187 11.11 -8.44 1.99
N VAL A 188 11.53 -8.07 0.79
CA VAL A 188 10.89 -8.42 -0.48
C VAL A 188 11.94 -9.02 -1.42
N ASP A 189 11.62 -10.15 -2.06
CA ASP A 189 12.51 -10.79 -3.04
C ASP A 189 11.69 -11.35 -4.21
N VAL A 190 11.70 -10.65 -5.34
CA VAL A 190 10.92 -11.00 -6.53
C VAL A 190 11.25 -12.38 -7.11
N ILE A 191 12.45 -12.91 -6.83
CA ILE A 191 12.86 -14.23 -7.31
C ILE A 191 12.28 -15.32 -6.42
N LYS A 192 12.43 -15.19 -5.09
CA LYS A 192 11.90 -16.16 -4.12
C LYS A 192 10.38 -16.20 -4.15
N ASP A 193 9.75 -15.05 -4.27
CA ASP A 193 8.30 -14.90 -4.28
C ASP A 193 7.68 -15.18 -5.66
N ASN A 194 8.50 -15.53 -6.67
CA ASN A 194 8.07 -15.77 -8.06
C ASN A 194 7.20 -14.64 -8.65
N VAL A 195 7.49 -13.40 -8.31
CA VAL A 195 6.77 -12.22 -8.82
C VAL A 195 7.26 -11.88 -10.22
N ASP A 196 6.34 -11.65 -11.16
CA ASP A 196 6.66 -11.28 -12.55
C ASP A 196 6.60 -9.77 -12.78
N LEU A 197 5.73 -9.07 -12.02
CA LEU A 197 5.51 -7.64 -12.06
C LEU A 197 5.32 -7.11 -10.64
N MET A 198 5.95 -5.97 -10.30
CA MET A 198 5.80 -5.38 -8.97
C MET A 198 5.76 -3.85 -9.04
N SER A 199 4.71 -3.26 -8.49
CA SER A 199 4.54 -1.81 -8.40
C SER A 199 5.16 -1.24 -7.13
N ILE A 200 5.90 -0.12 -7.26
CA ILE A 200 6.62 0.56 -6.17
C ILE A 200 6.35 2.07 -6.26
N SER A 201 6.25 2.74 -5.11
CA SER A 201 6.12 4.20 -5.01
C SER A 201 7.07 4.79 -3.99
N ALA A 202 7.74 5.89 -4.34
CA ALA A 202 8.73 6.52 -3.47
C ALA A 202 8.12 7.11 -2.19
N HIS A 203 6.96 7.77 -2.29
CA HIS A 203 6.38 8.53 -1.18
C HIS A 203 5.84 7.68 -0.03
N LYS A 204 5.91 6.36 -0.12
CA LYS A 204 5.56 5.43 0.97
C LYS A 204 6.79 4.96 1.75
N MET A 205 7.99 5.32 1.29
CA MET A 205 9.28 4.95 1.92
C MET A 205 10.22 6.15 2.05
N TYR A 206 9.66 7.30 2.41
CA TYR A 206 10.39 8.56 2.66
C TYR A 206 11.10 9.15 1.43
N GLY A 207 10.65 8.77 0.23
CA GLY A 207 11.01 9.38 -1.04
C GLY A 207 10.00 10.45 -1.50
N PRO A 208 10.26 11.11 -2.62
CA PRO A 208 9.38 12.16 -3.14
C PRO A 208 8.09 11.60 -3.75
N LYS A 209 7.02 12.42 -3.74
CA LYS A 209 5.81 12.18 -4.53
C LYS A 209 6.11 12.33 -6.03
N GLY A 210 5.28 11.75 -6.88
CA GLY A 210 5.39 11.91 -8.34
C GLY A 210 6.46 11.04 -9.00
N VAL A 211 6.97 10.00 -8.31
CA VAL A 211 7.87 8.99 -8.87
C VAL A 211 7.62 7.63 -8.25
N GLY A 212 7.74 6.61 -9.09
CA GLY A 212 7.64 5.21 -8.73
C GLY A 212 8.40 4.35 -9.73
N ALA A 213 8.24 3.05 -9.60
CA ALA A 213 8.83 2.07 -10.51
C ALA A 213 7.93 0.86 -10.68
N LEU A 214 8.02 0.23 -11.85
CA LEU A 214 7.50 -1.10 -12.12
C LEU A 214 8.68 -2.05 -12.32
N TYR A 215 8.75 -3.11 -11.52
CA TYR A 215 9.59 -4.27 -11.84
C TYR A 215 8.90 -5.09 -12.93
N VAL A 216 9.64 -5.47 -13.96
CA VAL A 216 9.19 -6.31 -15.07
C VAL A 216 10.19 -7.43 -15.29
N ARG A 217 9.82 -8.66 -14.98
CA ARG A 217 10.69 -9.84 -15.11
C ARG A 217 11.17 -10.02 -16.57
N ARG A 218 12.47 -10.21 -16.76
CA ARG A 218 13.07 -10.35 -18.10
C ARG A 218 13.49 -11.76 -18.49
N ARG A 219 13.47 -12.70 -17.54
CA ARG A 219 13.89 -14.10 -17.78
C ARG A 219 13.01 -15.05 -16.99
N ASN A 220 12.57 -16.11 -17.65
CA ASN A 220 11.88 -17.25 -17.06
C ASN A 220 10.64 -16.92 -16.21
N PRO A 221 9.60 -16.30 -16.80
CA PRO A 221 9.41 -15.93 -18.21
C PRO A 221 9.99 -14.55 -18.55
N ARG A 222 10.10 -14.22 -19.83
CA ARG A 222 10.27 -12.83 -20.29
C ARG A 222 8.92 -12.19 -20.39
N VAL A 223 8.59 -11.29 -19.47
CA VAL A 223 7.36 -10.51 -19.52
C VAL A 223 7.48 -9.37 -20.53
N GLN A 224 6.44 -9.18 -21.33
CA GLN A 224 6.29 -8.07 -22.27
C GLN A 224 5.02 -7.30 -21.90
N LEU A 225 5.02 -6.01 -22.18
CA LEU A 225 3.90 -5.12 -21.89
C LEU A 225 3.62 -4.24 -23.09
N THR A 226 2.35 -4.00 -23.38
CA THR A 226 1.95 -2.89 -24.24
C THR A 226 2.11 -1.59 -23.46
N ALA A 227 2.82 -0.61 -24.04
CA ALA A 227 3.00 0.70 -23.43
C ALA A 227 1.66 1.42 -23.26
N GLN A 228 1.48 2.10 -22.13
CA GLN A 228 0.28 2.89 -21.88
C GLN A 228 0.53 4.40 -22.08
N ILE A 229 1.80 4.78 -22.25
CA ILE A 229 2.23 6.15 -22.56
C ILE A 229 3.18 6.07 -23.75
N ASP A 230 2.70 6.49 -24.91
CA ASP A 230 3.45 6.53 -26.16
C ASP A 230 4.37 7.77 -26.22
N GLY A 231 5.40 7.72 -27.09
CA GLY A 231 6.33 8.83 -27.29
C GLY A 231 7.73 8.38 -27.70
N GLY A 232 8.78 9.00 -27.15
CA GLY A 232 10.17 8.82 -27.56
C GLY A 232 10.83 7.47 -27.23
N GLY A 233 10.08 6.44 -26.83
CA GLY A 233 10.60 5.10 -26.61
C GLY A 233 11.48 4.93 -25.37
N HIS A 234 11.39 5.84 -24.39
CA HIS A 234 12.11 5.72 -23.12
C HIS A 234 11.72 4.44 -22.39
N GLU A 235 12.48 4.09 -21.37
CA GLU A 235 12.27 2.87 -20.59
C GLU A 235 12.09 1.62 -21.45
N ARG A 236 12.92 1.53 -22.49
CA ARG A 236 12.93 0.40 -23.46
C ARG A 236 11.61 0.21 -24.19
N GLY A 237 10.89 1.30 -24.46
CA GLY A 237 9.60 1.31 -25.15
C GLY A 237 8.40 0.99 -24.28
N MET A 238 8.60 0.73 -22.98
CA MET A 238 7.48 0.40 -22.08
C MET A 238 6.82 1.65 -21.47
N ARG A 239 7.57 2.76 -21.36
CA ARG A 239 7.05 4.02 -20.81
C ARG A 239 7.81 5.21 -21.36
N SER A 240 7.17 6.00 -22.19
CA SER A 240 7.76 7.17 -22.83
C SER A 240 7.65 8.42 -21.95
N GLY A 241 8.49 9.42 -22.26
CA GLY A 241 8.54 10.72 -21.58
C GLY A 241 9.89 10.96 -20.91
N THR A 242 10.33 12.22 -20.92
CA THR A 242 11.57 12.65 -20.25
C THR A 242 11.59 12.20 -18.80
N LEU A 243 12.66 11.56 -18.38
CA LEU A 243 12.79 11.04 -17.03
C LEU A 243 12.88 12.16 -15.99
N ASN A 244 12.15 12.01 -14.89
CA ASN A 244 12.22 12.89 -13.72
C ASN A 244 13.47 12.57 -12.90
N VAL A 245 14.63 13.04 -13.38
CA VAL A 245 15.95 12.73 -12.79
C VAL A 245 15.98 13.00 -11.28
N PRO A 246 15.58 14.20 -10.77
CA PRO A 246 15.58 14.45 -9.33
C PRO A 246 14.71 13.46 -8.55
N GLY A 247 13.49 13.18 -9.02
CA GLY A 247 12.59 12.24 -8.38
C GLY A 247 13.12 10.80 -8.37
N ILE A 248 13.73 10.39 -9.49
CA ILE A 248 14.35 9.06 -9.64
C ILE A 248 15.53 8.89 -8.69
N VAL A 249 16.38 9.89 -8.57
CA VAL A 249 17.46 9.90 -7.57
C VAL A 249 16.92 9.78 -6.16
N GLY A 250 15.84 10.53 -5.86
CA GLY A 250 15.16 10.44 -4.56
C GLY A 250 14.59 9.06 -4.27
N LEU A 251 13.96 8.39 -5.26
CA LEU A 251 13.48 7.00 -5.10
C LEU A 251 14.65 6.03 -4.88
N GLY A 252 15.73 6.17 -5.65
CA GLY A 252 16.92 5.34 -5.48
C GLY A 252 17.54 5.47 -4.09
N GLU A 253 17.71 6.70 -3.61
CA GLU A 253 18.27 6.97 -2.28
C GLU A 253 17.35 6.47 -1.16
N ALA A 254 16.04 6.66 -1.29
CA ALA A 254 15.06 6.11 -0.35
C ALA A 254 15.16 4.57 -0.26
N CYS A 255 15.32 3.89 -1.40
CA CYS A 255 15.54 2.45 -1.44
C CYS A 255 16.86 2.03 -0.79
N ALA A 256 17.94 2.79 -1.00
CA ALA A 256 19.25 2.51 -0.40
C ALA A 256 19.21 2.65 1.12
N LEU A 257 18.63 3.73 1.64
CA LEU A 257 18.43 3.95 3.07
C LEU A 257 17.53 2.87 3.69
N ALA A 258 16.40 2.58 3.05
CA ALA A 258 15.51 1.53 3.52
C ALA A 258 16.19 0.17 3.58
N LYS A 259 16.98 -0.20 2.56
CA LYS A 259 17.74 -1.47 2.58
C LYS A 259 18.74 -1.53 3.73
N ALA A 260 19.40 -0.42 4.06
CA ALA A 260 20.39 -0.36 5.13
C ALA A 260 19.76 -0.39 6.53
N GLU A 261 18.61 0.26 6.72
CA GLU A 261 18.03 0.56 8.04
C GLU A 261 16.79 -0.29 8.37
N MET A 262 16.17 -0.97 7.40
CA MET A 262 14.89 -1.67 7.55
C MET A 262 14.84 -2.62 8.76
N ALA A 263 15.89 -3.41 9.00
CA ALA A 263 15.88 -4.41 10.06
C ALA A 263 15.71 -3.78 11.46
N GLU A 264 16.38 -2.67 11.72
CA GLU A 264 16.28 -1.96 13.00
C GLU A 264 15.02 -1.10 13.06
N GLU A 265 14.64 -0.45 11.94
CA GLU A 265 13.41 0.33 11.85
C GLU A 265 12.17 -0.55 12.07
N THR A 266 12.14 -1.75 11.47
CA THR A 266 11.06 -2.73 11.65
C THR A 266 10.87 -3.08 13.12
N LYS A 267 11.92 -3.49 13.83
CA LYS A 267 11.86 -3.86 15.26
C LYS A 267 11.34 -2.70 16.12
N ARG A 268 11.83 -1.49 15.85
CA ARG A 268 11.42 -0.30 16.59
C ARG A 268 9.95 0.03 16.34
N LEU A 269 9.49 -0.04 15.09
CA LEU A 269 8.10 0.25 14.73
C LEU A 269 7.14 -0.82 15.25
N GLU A 270 7.53 -2.08 15.25
CA GLU A 270 6.77 -3.16 15.88
C GLU A 270 6.60 -2.93 17.38
N TYR A 271 7.68 -2.58 18.08
CA TYR A 271 7.63 -2.24 19.50
C TYR A 271 6.67 -1.08 19.78
N LEU A 272 6.77 0.01 19.03
CA LEU A 272 5.91 1.19 19.20
C LEU A 272 4.44 0.88 18.89
N ARG A 273 4.17 0.13 17.82
CA ARG A 273 2.83 -0.34 17.45
C ARG A 273 2.22 -1.22 18.53
N ASP A 274 2.97 -2.20 19.01
CA ASP A 274 2.48 -3.15 20.01
C ASP A 274 2.29 -2.47 21.36
N LYS A 275 3.15 -1.56 21.76
CA LYS A 275 2.96 -0.72 22.95
C LYS A 275 1.62 0.05 22.88
N MET A 276 1.32 0.69 21.75
CA MET A 276 0.04 1.37 21.53
C MET A 276 -1.14 0.41 21.61
N LYS A 277 -1.08 -0.69 20.86
CA LYS A 277 -2.10 -1.73 20.84
C LYS A 277 -2.43 -2.26 22.23
N ASP A 278 -1.41 -2.69 22.96
CA ASP A 278 -1.57 -3.33 24.28
C ASP A 278 -2.18 -2.37 25.31
N ARG A 279 -1.78 -1.09 25.27
CA ARG A 279 -2.37 -0.07 26.15
C ARG A 279 -3.82 0.25 25.80
N LEU A 280 -4.17 0.30 24.51
CA LEU A 280 -5.56 0.52 24.08
C LEU A 280 -6.44 -0.65 24.54
N LEU A 281 -6.01 -1.89 24.30
CA LEU A 281 -6.77 -3.09 24.68
C LEU A 281 -6.87 -3.28 26.20
N ALA A 282 -5.85 -2.86 26.96
CA ALA A 282 -5.88 -2.94 28.43
C ALA A 282 -6.75 -1.86 29.09
N SER A 283 -7.00 -0.74 28.40
CA SER A 283 -7.68 0.44 28.97
C SER A 283 -9.11 0.61 28.51
N LEU A 284 -9.51 -0.07 27.45
CA LEU A 284 -10.83 0.02 26.79
C LEU A 284 -11.36 -1.38 26.49
N ASP A 285 -12.62 -1.60 26.78
CA ASP A 285 -13.41 -2.74 26.31
C ASP A 285 -13.95 -2.49 24.89
N GLU A 286 -14.55 -3.48 24.28
CA GLU A 286 -15.21 -3.40 22.96
C GLU A 286 -14.34 -2.70 21.90
N VAL A 287 -13.08 -3.14 21.82
CA VAL A 287 -12.07 -2.66 20.86
C VAL A 287 -11.62 -3.81 19.98
N TYR A 288 -11.66 -3.63 18.67
CA TYR A 288 -11.43 -4.69 17.70
C TYR A 288 -10.29 -4.35 16.73
N ILE A 289 -9.32 -5.25 16.64
CA ILE A 289 -8.23 -5.12 15.64
C ILE A 289 -8.73 -5.65 14.30
N ASN A 290 -8.60 -4.85 13.26
CA ASN A 290 -9.02 -5.21 11.92
C ASN A 290 -7.90 -5.97 11.18
N GLY A 291 -8.16 -7.23 10.82
CA GLY A 291 -7.21 -8.15 10.20
C GLY A 291 -6.23 -8.82 11.18
N THR A 292 -5.47 -9.79 10.69
CA THR A 292 -4.51 -10.55 11.52
C THR A 292 -3.34 -9.69 12.01
N MET A 293 -2.83 -9.98 13.21
CA MET A 293 -1.59 -9.41 13.72
C MET A 293 -0.34 -10.24 13.35
N GLU A 294 -0.51 -11.52 13.04
CA GLU A 294 0.59 -12.42 12.71
C GLU A 294 1.29 -12.06 11.39
N HIS A 295 0.48 -11.69 10.39
CA HIS A 295 0.94 -11.29 9.07
C HIS A 295 0.61 -9.81 8.84
N ARG A 296 1.34 -8.90 9.49
CA ARG A 296 1.07 -7.47 9.45
C ARG A 296 2.34 -6.65 9.25
N LEU A 297 2.20 -5.53 8.55
CA LEU A 297 3.25 -4.51 8.49
C LEU A 297 3.66 -4.03 9.89
N PRO A 298 4.95 -3.80 10.14
CA PRO A 298 5.47 -3.42 11.45
C PRO A 298 4.90 -2.09 11.98
N ASN A 299 4.49 -1.22 11.07
CA ASN A 299 4.09 0.16 11.34
C ASN A 299 2.59 0.41 11.22
N ASN A 300 1.76 -0.64 11.13
CA ASN A 300 0.32 -0.52 10.96
C ASN A 300 -0.45 -1.02 12.19
N LEU A 301 -1.37 -0.19 12.66
CA LEU A 301 -2.44 -0.60 13.55
C LEU A 301 -3.76 -0.05 13.02
N ASN A 302 -4.68 -0.92 12.63
CA ASN A 302 -6.04 -0.56 12.27
C ASN A 302 -6.98 -1.16 13.33
N ILE A 303 -7.75 -0.29 14.00
CA ILE A 303 -8.51 -0.65 15.19
C ILE A 303 -9.85 0.09 15.18
N SER A 304 -10.92 -0.63 15.52
CA SER A 304 -12.29 -0.12 15.63
C SER A 304 -12.71 0.00 17.08
N PHE A 305 -13.45 1.05 17.41
CA PHE A 305 -13.95 1.34 18.76
C PHE A 305 -15.49 1.27 18.74
N ALA A 306 -16.10 0.19 19.25
CA ALA A 306 -17.55 0.07 19.29
C ALA A 306 -18.19 1.16 20.16
N TYR A 307 -19.43 1.51 19.81
CA TYR A 307 -20.24 2.54 20.50
C TYR A 307 -19.67 3.96 20.48
N VAL A 308 -18.80 4.24 19.50
CA VAL A 308 -18.20 5.56 19.28
C VAL A 308 -18.48 6.01 17.86
N GLU A 309 -18.98 7.22 17.70
CA GLU A 309 -19.17 7.82 16.39
C GLU A 309 -17.81 8.28 15.84
N GLY A 310 -17.47 7.83 14.61
CA GLY A 310 -16.11 7.96 14.06
C GLY A 310 -15.68 9.40 13.79
N GLU A 311 -16.58 10.28 13.33
CA GLU A 311 -16.26 11.69 13.09
C GLU A 311 -15.99 12.42 14.41
N SER A 312 -16.81 12.16 15.43
CA SER A 312 -16.62 12.72 16.79
C SER A 312 -15.28 12.26 17.39
N LEU A 313 -14.89 11.02 17.14
CA LEU A 313 -13.58 10.52 17.58
C LEU A 313 -12.45 11.28 16.89
N LEU A 314 -12.49 11.44 15.56
CA LEU A 314 -11.49 12.20 14.82
C LEU A 314 -11.43 13.67 15.24
N MET A 315 -12.58 14.29 15.50
CA MET A 315 -12.64 15.67 16.03
C MET A 315 -12.02 15.78 17.42
N GLY A 316 -12.22 14.77 18.27
CA GLY A 316 -11.64 14.72 19.62
C GLY A 316 -10.11 14.55 19.65
N ILE A 317 -9.54 14.01 18.59
CA ILE A 317 -8.08 13.79 18.41
C ILE A 317 -7.49 14.66 17.30
N ASN A 318 -8.02 15.84 17.04
CA ASN A 318 -7.64 16.72 15.92
C ASN A 318 -6.17 17.21 15.94
N ASP A 319 -5.48 17.03 17.04
CA ASP A 319 -4.05 17.24 17.21
C ASP A 319 -3.18 16.01 16.81
N ILE A 320 -3.82 14.97 16.25
CA ILE A 320 -3.19 13.74 15.76
C ILE A 320 -3.64 13.52 14.32
N ALA A 321 -2.71 13.50 13.37
CA ALA A 321 -3.00 13.21 11.98
C ALA A 321 -3.03 11.68 11.79
N VAL A 322 -4.23 11.14 11.61
CA VAL A 322 -4.54 9.72 11.34
C VAL A 322 -5.57 9.63 10.21
N SER A 323 -5.82 8.44 9.70
CA SER A 323 -6.92 8.18 8.76
C SER A 323 -8.00 7.33 9.41
N SER A 324 -9.27 7.64 9.12
CA SER A 324 -10.39 6.72 9.36
C SER A 324 -10.52 5.69 8.23
N GLY A 325 -11.27 4.63 8.45
CA GLY A 325 -11.59 3.64 7.41
C GLY A 325 -12.35 4.20 6.21
N SER A 326 -12.88 5.44 6.31
CA SER A 326 -13.57 6.14 5.21
C SER A 326 -12.70 7.12 4.41
N ALA A 327 -11.48 7.42 4.88
CA ALA A 327 -10.66 8.53 4.36
C ALA A 327 -10.05 8.34 2.97
N CYS A 328 -10.12 7.16 2.37
CA CYS A 328 -9.60 6.92 1.01
C CYS A 328 -10.55 7.39 -0.11
N THR A 329 -11.79 7.78 0.22
CA THR A 329 -12.77 8.31 -0.74
C THR A 329 -13.27 9.66 -0.21
N SER A 330 -12.53 10.71 -0.49
CA SER A 330 -12.68 12.08 0.03
C SER A 330 -14.00 12.81 -0.30
N ALA A 331 -15.06 12.11 -0.69
CA ALA A 331 -16.33 12.72 -1.05
C ALA A 331 -17.58 11.94 -0.58
N THR A 332 -17.44 10.75 0.02
CA THR A 332 -18.59 9.94 0.46
C THR A 332 -18.40 9.48 1.90
N LEU A 333 -19.46 9.61 2.69
CA LEU A 333 -19.59 9.06 4.06
C LEU A 333 -19.66 7.52 4.09
N GLU A 334 -19.20 6.85 3.04
CA GLU A 334 -19.25 5.40 2.95
C GLU A 334 -18.14 4.74 3.79
N PRO A 335 -18.47 3.70 4.56
CA PRO A 335 -17.48 2.96 5.32
C PRO A 335 -16.49 2.24 4.40
N SER A 336 -15.29 1.95 4.91
CA SER A 336 -14.24 1.26 4.17
C SER A 336 -14.72 -0.03 3.53
N TYR A 337 -14.58 -0.14 2.20
CA TYR A 337 -14.87 -1.37 1.47
C TYR A 337 -13.94 -2.52 1.90
N VAL A 338 -12.73 -2.21 2.40
CA VAL A 338 -11.79 -3.20 2.95
C VAL A 338 -12.36 -3.79 4.23
N LEU A 339 -12.81 -2.96 5.17
CA LEU A 339 -13.40 -3.44 6.43
C LEU A 339 -14.72 -4.19 6.20
N LYS A 340 -15.53 -3.73 5.26
CA LYS A 340 -16.73 -4.49 4.82
C LYS A 340 -16.38 -5.86 4.25
N ALA A 341 -15.31 -5.96 3.48
CA ALA A 341 -14.85 -7.23 2.94
C ALA A 341 -14.37 -8.21 4.03
N LEU A 342 -13.92 -7.72 5.19
CA LEU A 342 -13.61 -8.53 6.36
C LEU A 342 -14.85 -8.98 7.15
N GLY A 343 -16.04 -8.47 6.81
CA GLY A 343 -17.28 -8.73 7.53
C GLY A 343 -17.52 -7.80 8.72
N ALA A 344 -16.77 -6.70 8.84
CA ALA A 344 -17.05 -5.67 9.84
C ALA A 344 -18.41 -5.01 9.53
N GLY A 345 -19.26 -4.87 10.54
CA GLY A 345 -20.49 -4.08 10.43
C GLY A 345 -20.19 -2.60 10.16
N ASP A 346 -21.16 -1.89 9.62
CA ASP A 346 -20.99 -0.47 9.23
C ASP A 346 -20.52 0.39 10.42
N ASP A 347 -21.07 0.18 11.61
CA ASP A 347 -20.71 0.93 12.83
C ASP A 347 -19.22 0.75 13.20
N LEU A 348 -18.71 -0.49 13.17
CA LEU A 348 -17.31 -0.79 13.44
C LEU A 348 -16.39 -0.26 12.34
N ALA A 349 -16.85 -0.30 11.10
CA ALA A 349 -16.08 0.24 9.98
C ALA A 349 -15.97 1.77 10.04
N HIS A 350 -17.04 2.47 10.47
CA HIS A 350 -17.04 3.93 10.67
C HIS A 350 -16.18 4.37 11.85
N SER A 351 -16.18 3.62 12.95
CA SER A 351 -15.41 3.94 14.16
C SER A 351 -13.94 3.47 14.10
N SER A 352 -13.50 3.02 12.94
CA SER A 352 -12.11 2.54 12.77
C SER A 352 -11.12 3.69 12.59
N ILE A 353 -9.94 3.54 13.19
CA ILE A 353 -8.78 4.42 12.97
C ILE A 353 -7.61 3.58 12.49
N ARG A 354 -6.94 4.07 11.45
CA ARG A 354 -5.66 3.56 11.00
C ARG A 354 -4.54 4.44 11.55
N PHE A 355 -3.74 3.88 12.46
CA PHE A 355 -2.48 4.47 12.90
C PHE A 355 -1.35 3.94 12.02
N GLY A 356 -0.74 4.82 11.27
CA GLY A 356 0.43 4.53 10.44
C GLY A 356 1.67 5.17 11.06
N LEU A 357 2.41 4.42 11.86
CA LEU A 357 3.66 4.88 12.46
C LEU A 357 4.74 5.04 11.39
N GLY A 358 5.75 5.87 11.67
CA GLY A 358 6.82 6.11 10.73
C GLY A 358 8.18 6.30 11.39
N ARG A 359 9.21 6.45 10.54
CA ARG A 359 10.63 6.61 10.91
C ARG A 359 10.85 7.66 11.99
N PHE A 360 10.10 8.74 11.96
CA PHE A 360 10.30 9.90 12.82
C PHE A 360 9.40 9.93 14.06
N ASN A 361 8.49 8.95 14.22
CA ASN A 361 7.67 8.88 15.42
C ASN A 361 8.52 8.42 16.63
N THR A 362 8.26 9.03 17.76
CA THR A 362 8.93 8.75 19.04
C THR A 362 8.02 7.98 19.99
N GLU A 363 8.63 7.37 21.00
CA GLU A 363 7.87 6.68 22.06
C GLU A 363 7.01 7.65 22.87
N GLU A 364 7.49 8.87 23.13
CA GLU A 364 6.73 9.94 23.77
C GLU A 364 5.46 10.31 22.99
N GLU A 365 5.57 10.39 21.65
CA GLU A 365 4.41 10.62 20.79
C GLU A 365 3.40 9.48 20.87
N VAL A 366 3.85 8.23 20.87
CA VAL A 366 2.99 7.05 21.02
C VAL A 366 2.27 7.07 22.37
N ASP A 367 2.97 7.41 23.46
CA ASP A 367 2.39 7.52 24.79
C ASP A 367 1.29 8.59 24.85
N TYR A 368 1.57 9.76 24.29
CA TYR A 368 0.61 10.86 24.20
C TYR A 368 -0.62 10.48 23.39
N VAL A 369 -0.43 9.97 22.16
CA VAL A 369 -1.52 9.59 21.24
C VAL A 369 -2.39 8.52 21.89
N THR A 370 -1.80 7.51 22.50
CA THR A 370 -2.53 6.43 23.17
C THR A 370 -3.39 6.96 24.31
N ALA A 371 -2.82 7.79 25.18
CA ALA A 371 -3.54 8.40 26.31
C ALA A 371 -4.71 9.29 25.81
N LYS A 372 -4.48 10.08 24.78
CA LYS A 372 -5.49 10.96 24.19
C LYS A 372 -6.65 10.17 23.57
N VAL A 373 -6.36 9.10 22.82
CA VAL A 373 -7.40 8.24 22.24
C VAL A 373 -8.24 7.58 23.34
N ILE A 374 -7.60 7.05 24.38
CA ILE A 374 -8.32 6.44 25.52
C ILE A 374 -9.25 7.45 26.20
N ASP A 375 -8.79 8.67 26.46
CA ASP A 375 -9.59 9.73 27.08
C ASP A 375 -10.79 10.11 26.23
N VAL A 376 -10.58 10.31 24.92
CA VAL A 376 -11.65 10.70 23.98
C VAL A 376 -12.68 9.58 23.82
N VAL A 377 -12.24 8.32 23.64
CA VAL A 377 -13.15 7.17 23.53
C VAL A 377 -14.01 7.02 24.78
N LYS A 378 -13.43 7.13 25.97
CA LYS A 378 -14.20 7.08 27.24
C LYS A 378 -15.25 8.18 27.31
N LYS A 379 -14.88 9.42 27.00
CA LYS A 379 -15.83 10.55 27.00
C LYS A 379 -16.98 10.37 25.99
N LEU A 380 -16.68 9.89 24.80
CA LEU A 380 -17.71 9.67 23.78
C LEU A 380 -18.67 8.53 24.18
N ARG A 381 -18.14 7.47 24.81
CA ARG A 381 -18.95 6.36 25.34
C ARG A 381 -19.84 6.76 26.51
N GLU A 382 -19.38 7.68 27.39
CA GLU A 382 -20.23 8.27 28.45
C GLU A 382 -21.46 9.00 27.90
N LEU A 383 -21.38 9.49 26.66
CA LEU A 383 -22.46 10.17 25.97
C LEU A 383 -23.27 9.24 25.04
N SER A 384 -22.89 7.96 24.93
CA SER A 384 -23.50 7.00 24.00
C SER A 384 -24.60 6.19 24.69
N PRO A 385 -25.89 6.36 24.36
CA PRO A 385 -26.97 5.54 24.88
C PRO A 385 -26.77 4.04 24.54
N LEU A 386 -26.19 3.74 23.38
CA LEU A 386 -25.90 2.37 22.97
C LEU A 386 -24.89 1.67 23.89
N TYR A 387 -23.88 2.43 24.36
CA TYR A 387 -22.90 1.90 25.29
C TYR A 387 -23.50 1.67 26.69
N GLU A 388 -24.39 2.54 27.14
CA GLU A 388 -25.14 2.38 28.39
C GLU A 388 -26.02 1.12 28.34
N MET A 389 -26.79 0.94 27.27
CA MET A 389 -27.62 -0.25 27.05
C MET A 389 -26.76 -1.53 27.01
N HIS A 390 -25.60 -1.48 26.36
CA HIS A 390 -24.65 -2.61 26.35
C HIS A 390 -24.19 -2.99 27.76
N LYS A 391 -23.82 -2.00 28.59
CA LYS A 391 -23.44 -2.23 29.99
C LYS A 391 -24.57 -2.82 30.85
N GLU A 392 -25.80 -2.48 30.55
CA GLU A 392 -26.99 -3.05 31.20
C GLU A 392 -27.34 -4.47 30.71
N GLY A 393 -26.55 -5.00 29.75
CA GLY A 393 -26.74 -6.34 29.18
C GLY A 393 -27.91 -6.42 28.19
N ILE A 394 -28.34 -5.31 27.63
CA ILE A 394 -29.41 -5.26 26.63
C ILE A 394 -28.84 -5.72 25.28
N ASP A 395 -29.47 -6.73 24.69
CA ASP A 395 -29.12 -7.23 23.35
C ASP A 395 -29.63 -6.24 22.29
N LEU A 396 -28.71 -5.40 21.76
CA LEU A 396 -29.02 -4.37 20.79
C LEU A 396 -29.58 -4.91 19.47
N THR A 397 -29.33 -6.17 19.13
CA THR A 397 -29.90 -6.83 17.94
C THR A 397 -31.39 -7.05 18.03
N LYS A 398 -31.94 -7.04 19.24
CA LYS A 398 -33.37 -7.27 19.53
C LYS A 398 -34.14 -5.99 19.81
N VAL A 399 -33.48 -4.84 19.85
CA VAL A 399 -34.11 -3.54 20.09
C VAL A 399 -34.88 -3.12 18.84
N GLN A 400 -36.20 -2.93 18.96
CA GLN A 400 -37.01 -2.35 17.88
C GLN A 400 -36.83 -0.81 17.90
N TRP A 401 -36.12 -0.27 16.94
CA TRP A 401 -36.00 1.15 16.76
C TRP A 401 -37.25 1.69 16.08
N THR A 402 -38.08 2.42 16.80
CA THR A 402 -39.18 3.19 16.19
C THR A 402 -38.62 4.49 15.63
N ALA A 403 -38.66 4.65 14.31
CA ALA A 403 -38.39 5.93 13.67
C ALA A 403 -39.49 6.93 14.11
N HIS A 404 -39.08 8.02 14.75
CA HIS A 404 -39.93 9.18 15.04
C HIS A 404 -39.79 10.22 13.95
#